data_aab43ab758a4062e0b57058e87a0f909
#
_entry.id   aab43ab758a4062e0b57058e87a0f909
#
_cell.length_a   1.000
_cell.length_b   1.000
_cell.length_c   1.000
_cell.angle_alpha   90.00
_cell.angle_beta   90.00
_cell.angle_gamma   90.00
#
_symmetry.space_group_name_H-M   'P 1'
#
loop_
_entity.id
_entity.type
_entity.pdbx_description
1 polymer ?
#
loop_
_entity_poly.entity_id
_entity_poly.type
_entity_poly.pdbx_seq_one_letter_code
_entity_poly.pdbx_strand_id
1 'polypeptide(L)'
;MNARSLWIRCLTTFLAFSCCHLFAQPAAKQIGKDLYAYISDNDASANSTFLVGDTGILVVDTGLNAIEGTKLLSAIRQISPWPVKYIVNTHYHPDHQGGNRTVGPDAVVISTDFTRDRTLAIAKAPNLEAFHFQPANLTFQHKITIYVGSYAVEIFFSGKAHTSGDALVYFPDQHVIAMGDLFLNRSCPAMDDGSAENWIHALDQVLQWPIESAVPGHFEVGTRADLQRFRDYLNDLYNQVTAMRQKGETLDQIRQNIHMEKYSDFRQYPKYEATFADNAASIYKQLGPSP
;
A
#
# COMPACT_ATOMS: atom_id res chain seq x y z
N MET A 1 -29.69 83.86 -5.37
CA MET A 1 -29.11 83.08 -4.20
C MET A 1 -29.27 81.61 -4.53
N ASN A 2 -28.18 80.95 -5.01
CA ASN A 2 -28.20 79.58 -5.54
C ASN A 2 -27.55 78.63 -4.53
N ALA A 3 -28.31 77.71 -3.94
CA ALA A 3 -27.82 76.61 -3.15
C ALA A 3 -27.49 75.41 -4.04
N ARG A 4 -26.19 75.07 -4.13
CA ARG A 4 -25.74 73.83 -4.79
C ARG A 4 -25.69 72.69 -3.75
N SER A 5 -26.48 71.64 -3.92
CA SER A 5 -26.46 70.43 -3.12
C SER A 5 -25.34 69.52 -3.63
N LEU A 6 -24.44 69.19 -2.75
CA LEU A 6 -23.32 68.28 -2.96
C LEU A 6 -23.76 66.83 -2.65
N TRP A 7 -23.83 65.95 -3.69
CA TRP A 7 -24.08 64.55 -3.51
C TRP A 7 -22.77 63.79 -3.28
N ILE A 8 -22.50 63.34 -2.06
CA ILE A 8 -21.40 62.43 -1.75
C ILE A 8 -21.86 61.03 -2.05
N ARG A 9 -21.26 60.42 -3.08
CA ARG A 9 -21.43 58.95 -3.36
C ARG A 9 -20.43 58.19 -2.50
N CYS A 10 -20.89 57.51 -1.45
CA CYS A 10 -20.12 56.47 -0.74
C CYS A 10 -20.00 55.23 -1.66
N LEU A 11 -18.78 54.98 -2.15
CA LEU A 11 -18.43 53.73 -2.80
C LEU A 11 -18.09 52.71 -1.70
N THR A 12 -19.03 51.81 -1.36
CA THR A 12 -18.78 50.67 -0.49
C THR A 12 -18.13 49.58 -1.33
N THR A 13 -16.82 49.41 -1.22
CA THR A 13 -16.08 48.31 -1.81
C THR A 13 -16.33 47.07 -0.95
N PHE A 14 -17.13 46.13 -1.45
CA PHE A 14 -17.27 44.80 -0.90
C PHE A 14 -16.00 44.01 -1.25
N LEU A 15 -15.09 43.84 -0.25
CA LEU A 15 -14.04 42.82 -0.33
C LEU A 15 -14.71 41.47 -0.07
N ALA A 16 -14.95 40.71 -1.15
CA ALA A 16 -15.29 39.32 -1.05
C ALA A 16 -14.06 38.55 -0.60
N PHE A 17 -13.96 38.23 0.69
CA PHE A 17 -13.03 37.22 1.19
C PHE A 17 -13.48 35.86 0.65
N SER A 18 -12.88 35.42 -0.45
CA SER A 18 -12.97 34.05 -0.91
C SER A 18 -12.23 33.18 0.11
N CYS A 19 -12.97 32.59 1.02
CA CYS A 19 -12.43 31.59 1.94
C CYS A 19 -12.18 30.30 1.13
N CYS A 20 -11.00 30.23 0.48
CA CYS A 20 -10.51 28.96 -0.03
C CYS A 20 -10.31 28.05 1.18
N HIS A 21 -11.21 27.13 1.38
CA HIS A 21 -10.97 25.98 2.27
C HIS A 21 -9.82 25.20 1.62
N LEU A 22 -8.58 25.49 2.02
CA LEU A 22 -7.47 24.57 1.82
C LEU A 22 -7.82 23.30 2.60
N PHE A 23 -8.34 22.29 1.94
CA PHE A 23 -8.27 20.94 2.48
C PHE A 23 -6.79 20.66 2.69
N ALA A 24 -6.40 20.45 3.94
CA ALA A 24 -5.03 20.07 4.25
C ALA A 24 -4.74 18.76 3.49
N GLN A 25 -3.79 18.82 2.57
CA GLN A 25 -3.30 17.61 1.89
C GLN A 25 -2.73 16.67 2.94
N PRO A 26 -2.91 15.33 2.83
CA PRO A 26 -2.31 14.42 3.78
C PRO A 26 -0.81 14.66 3.83
N ALA A 27 -0.31 14.91 5.03
CA ALA A 27 1.11 15.15 5.26
C ALA A 27 1.83 13.81 5.44
N ALA A 28 3.02 13.68 4.84
CA ALA A 28 3.85 12.53 5.13
C ALA A 28 4.37 12.60 6.57
N LYS A 29 4.29 11.45 7.27
CA LYS A 29 4.75 11.28 8.65
C LYS A 29 6.17 10.73 8.65
N GLN A 30 7.08 11.35 9.38
CA GLN A 30 8.41 10.80 9.61
C GLN A 30 8.31 9.54 10.50
N ILE A 31 8.88 8.43 10.05
CA ILE A 31 8.86 7.12 10.72
C ILE A 31 10.28 6.59 11.01
N GLY A 32 11.29 7.31 10.59
CA GLY A 32 12.70 7.05 10.84
C GLY A 32 13.54 8.21 10.35
N LYS A 33 14.87 8.14 10.53
CA LYS A 33 15.76 9.16 10.00
C LYS A 33 15.65 9.19 8.48
N ASP A 34 15.26 10.36 7.93
CA ASP A 34 15.08 10.60 6.49
C ASP A 34 14.06 9.65 5.81
N LEU A 35 13.29 8.89 6.59
CA LEU A 35 12.28 7.93 6.15
C LEU A 35 10.88 8.39 6.55
N TYR A 36 9.95 8.36 5.59
CA TYR A 36 8.60 8.88 5.75
C TYR A 36 7.56 7.90 5.22
N ALA A 37 6.41 7.84 5.88
CA ALA A 37 5.20 7.18 5.38
C ALA A 37 4.17 8.23 4.95
N TYR A 38 3.64 8.08 3.75
CA TYR A 38 2.48 8.82 3.26
C TYR A 38 1.27 7.89 3.34
N ILE A 39 0.33 8.21 4.21
CA ILE A 39 -0.91 7.46 4.36
C ILE A 39 -1.95 8.11 3.47
N SER A 40 -2.49 7.33 2.52
CA SER A 40 -3.50 7.82 1.59
C SER A 40 -4.79 8.21 2.34
N ASP A 41 -5.40 9.33 1.93
CA ASP A 41 -6.74 9.73 2.36
C ASP A 41 -7.85 9.08 1.52
N ASN A 42 -7.46 8.22 0.58
CA ASN A 42 -8.34 7.46 -0.29
C ASN A 42 -8.14 5.96 0.01
N ASP A 43 -9.12 5.33 0.65
CA ASP A 43 -9.06 3.91 1.04
C ASP A 43 -8.83 2.96 -0.15
N ALA A 44 -9.11 3.38 -1.38
CA ALA A 44 -8.86 2.61 -2.58
C ALA A 44 -7.44 2.82 -3.17
N SER A 45 -6.60 3.61 -2.50
CA SER A 45 -5.23 3.90 -2.93
C SER A 45 -4.24 3.44 -1.88
N ALA A 46 -3.19 2.80 -2.31
CA ALA A 46 -2.15 2.34 -1.40
C ALA A 46 -1.40 3.49 -0.72
N ASN A 47 -0.86 3.20 0.44
CA ASN A 47 0.13 4.01 1.12
C ASN A 47 1.45 4.02 0.33
N SER A 48 2.28 5.00 0.64
CA SER A 48 3.64 5.07 0.10
C SER A 48 4.67 5.24 1.21
N THR A 49 5.85 4.69 1.02
CA THR A 49 7.01 4.95 1.88
C THR A 49 8.10 5.61 1.04
N PHE A 50 8.77 6.63 1.56
CA PHE A 50 9.89 7.22 0.83
C PHE A 50 11.08 7.57 1.72
N LEU A 51 12.26 7.30 1.18
CA LEU A 51 13.56 7.59 1.80
C LEU A 51 14.23 8.74 1.06
N VAL A 52 14.64 9.76 1.79
CA VAL A 52 15.36 10.93 1.26
C VAL A 52 16.86 10.72 1.46
N GLY A 53 17.58 10.46 0.38
CA GLY A 53 19.03 10.41 0.41
C GLY A 53 19.70 11.73 -0.03
N ASP A 54 21.02 11.74 -0.06
CA ASP A 54 21.81 12.96 -0.32
C ASP A 54 21.62 13.56 -1.72
N THR A 55 21.20 12.76 -2.70
CA THR A 55 21.09 13.17 -4.10
C THR A 55 19.82 12.73 -4.80
N GLY A 56 18.89 12.10 -4.10
CA GLY A 56 17.67 11.56 -4.68
C GLY A 56 16.83 10.81 -3.69
N ILE A 57 15.64 10.45 -4.11
CA ILE A 57 14.60 9.83 -3.29
C ILE A 57 14.28 8.44 -3.87
N LEU A 58 14.09 7.46 -2.97
CA LEU A 58 13.47 6.18 -3.28
C LEU A 58 12.04 6.21 -2.74
N VAL A 59 11.08 5.79 -3.57
CA VAL A 59 9.65 5.69 -3.20
C VAL A 59 9.22 4.24 -3.34
N VAL A 60 8.47 3.73 -2.35
CA VAL A 60 7.80 2.43 -2.39
C VAL A 60 6.32 2.68 -2.60
N ASP A 61 5.77 2.18 -3.67
CA ASP A 61 4.41 2.35 -4.18
C ASP A 61 4.00 3.82 -4.37
N THR A 62 3.08 4.08 -5.29
CA THR A 62 2.81 5.44 -5.76
C THR A 62 1.32 5.81 -5.81
N GLY A 63 0.48 4.92 -5.28
CA GLY A 63 -0.96 5.13 -5.23
C GLY A 63 -1.69 4.74 -6.52
N LEU A 64 -3.01 4.90 -6.50
CA LEU A 64 -3.96 4.35 -7.46
C LEU A 64 -3.82 4.92 -8.89
N ASN A 65 -3.51 6.20 -9.01
CA ASN A 65 -3.54 6.91 -10.30
C ASN A 65 -2.73 8.22 -10.25
N ALA A 66 -2.77 8.98 -11.34
CA ALA A 66 -2.06 10.26 -11.45
C ALA A 66 -2.49 11.30 -10.39
N ILE A 67 -3.74 11.28 -9.94
CA ILE A 67 -4.24 12.21 -8.89
C ILE A 67 -3.58 11.88 -7.56
N GLU A 68 -3.60 10.60 -7.16
CA GLU A 68 -2.97 10.13 -5.93
C GLU A 68 -1.43 10.30 -5.99
N GLY A 69 -0.82 10.00 -7.15
CA GLY A 69 0.60 10.29 -7.39
C GLY A 69 0.94 11.79 -7.27
N THR A 70 0.04 12.69 -7.67
CA THR A 70 0.23 14.15 -7.49
C THR A 70 0.19 14.55 -6.02
N LYS A 71 -0.73 13.99 -5.24
CA LYS A 71 -0.80 14.23 -3.79
C LYS A 71 0.49 13.75 -3.10
N LEU A 72 0.93 12.53 -3.41
CA LEU A 72 2.18 11.98 -2.90
C LEU A 72 3.38 12.85 -3.26
N LEU A 73 3.53 13.22 -4.54
CA LEU A 73 4.63 14.07 -5.00
C LEU A 73 4.61 15.43 -4.30
N SER A 74 3.43 16.00 -4.07
CA SER A 74 3.25 17.25 -3.32
C SER A 74 3.76 17.10 -1.88
N ALA A 75 3.43 15.99 -1.19
CA ALA A 75 3.92 15.70 0.15
C ALA A 75 5.46 15.52 0.18
N ILE A 76 6.02 14.81 -0.80
CA ILE A 76 7.48 14.65 -0.96
C ILE A 76 8.15 16.03 -1.12
N ARG A 77 7.60 16.91 -1.97
CA ARG A 77 8.17 18.23 -2.25
C ARG A 77 8.15 19.20 -1.07
N GLN A 78 7.27 18.98 -0.10
CA GLN A 78 7.29 19.74 1.16
C GLN A 78 8.49 19.37 2.06
N ILE A 79 9.07 18.18 1.85
CA ILE A 79 10.17 17.64 2.66
C ILE A 79 11.51 17.79 1.94
N SER A 80 11.55 17.51 0.63
CA SER A 80 12.80 17.50 -0.12
C SER A 80 12.63 17.97 -1.57
N PRO A 81 13.56 18.78 -2.10
CA PRO A 81 13.61 19.18 -3.49
C PRO A 81 14.24 18.12 -4.40
N TRP A 82 14.86 17.06 -3.85
CA TRP A 82 15.56 16.05 -4.62
C TRP A 82 14.65 15.27 -5.58
N PRO A 83 15.12 14.86 -6.74
CA PRO A 83 14.33 14.05 -7.68
C PRO A 83 14.06 12.66 -7.11
N VAL A 84 12.92 12.08 -7.47
CA VAL A 84 12.65 10.66 -7.29
C VAL A 84 13.49 9.88 -8.30
N LYS A 85 14.45 9.12 -7.82
CA LYS A 85 15.37 8.32 -8.64
C LYS A 85 14.95 6.87 -8.77
N TYR A 86 14.30 6.35 -7.74
CA TYR A 86 13.89 4.95 -7.67
C TYR A 86 12.43 4.87 -7.22
N ILE A 87 11.67 4.01 -7.88
CA ILE A 87 10.33 3.57 -7.44
C ILE A 87 10.39 2.06 -7.30
N VAL A 88 9.95 1.55 -6.17
CA VAL A 88 9.79 0.10 -5.95
C VAL A 88 8.29 -0.17 -5.92
N ASN A 89 7.78 -1.02 -6.81
CA ASN A 89 6.42 -1.52 -6.71
C ASN A 89 6.42 -2.83 -5.95
N THR A 90 5.68 -2.88 -4.85
CA THR A 90 5.57 -4.07 -4.01
C THR A 90 4.90 -5.21 -4.76
N HIS A 91 3.84 -4.93 -5.52
CA HIS A 91 3.16 -5.89 -6.36
C HIS A 91 2.42 -5.21 -7.53
N TYR A 92 1.68 -5.98 -8.35
CA TYR A 92 1.15 -5.50 -9.62
C TYR A 92 -0.21 -4.79 -9.54
N HIS A 93 -0.88 -4.72 -8.38
CA HIS A 93 -2.19 -4.10 -8.31
C HIS A 93 -2.15 -2.61 -8.69
N PRO A 94 -3.18 -2.10 -9.39
CA PRO A 94 -3.17 -0.74 -9.92
C PRO A 94 -3.01 0.35 -8.87
N ASP A 95 -3.57 0.15 -7.71
CA ASP A 95 -3.57 1.11 -6.59
C ASP A 95 -2.20 1.28 -5.93
N HIS A 96 -1.21 0.44 -6.27
CA HIS A 96 0.19 0.55 -5.83
C HIS A 96 1.09 1.21 -6.88
N GLN A 97 0.75 1.14 -8.16
CA GLN A 97 1.64 1.56 -9.25
C GLN A 97 1.07 2.62 -10.20
N GLY A 98 -0.22 2.98 -10.03
CA GLY A 98 -0.89 3.89 -10.95
C GLY A 98 -0.33 5.31 -10.97
N GLY A 99 0.38 5.73 -9.93
CA GLY A 99 1.05 7.02 -9.83
C GLY A 99 2.50 7.06 -10.35
N ASN A 100 3.10 5.94 -10.77
CA ASN A 100 4.52 5.87 -11.13
C ASN A 100 4.98 7.01 -12.05
N ARG A 101 4.28 7.23 -13.17
CA ARG A 101 4.61 8.29 -14.15
C ARG A 101 4.55 9.70 -13.59
N THR A 102 3.66 9.92 -12.63
CA THR A 102 3.48 11.24 -12.00
C THR A 102 4.55 11.50 -10.96
N VAL A 103 4.88 10.48 -10.17
CA VAL A 103 5.82 10.59 -9.04
C VAL A 103 7.26 10.64 -9.53
N GLY A 104 7.61 9.80 -10.51
CA GLY A 104 8.97 9.72 -11.05
C GLY A 104 8.99 9.29 -12.52
N PRO A 105 8.70 10.21 -13.47
CA PRO A 105 8.65 9.89 -14.90
C PRO A 105 10.00 9.33 -15.42
N ASP A 106 11.10 9.79 -14.83
CA ASP A 106 12.48 9.37 -15.19
C ASP A 106 13.10 8.40 -14.18
N ALA A 107 12.33 7.94 -13.19
CA ALA A 107 12.82 7.02 -12.16
C ALA A 107 13.11 5.61 -12.71
N VAL A 108 14.07 4.94 -12.09
CA VAL A 108 14.23 3.50 -12.25
C VAL A 108 13.11 2.83 -11.46
N VAL A 109 12.16 2.21 -12.17
CA VAL A 109 11.08 1.44 -11.57
C VAL A 109 11.53 0.00 -11.36
N ILE A 110 11.41 -0.48 -10.12
CA ILE A 110 11.93 -1.77 -9.66
C ILE A 110 10.76 -2.64 -9.20
N SER A 111 10.75 -3.89 -9.61
CA SER A 111 9.81 -4.90 -9.10
C SER A 111 10.38 -6.31 -9.29
N THR A 112 9.66 -7.33 -8.83
CA THR A 112 9.93 -8.71 -9.25
C THR A 112 9.59 -8.91 -10.73
N ASP A 113 10.17 -9.95 -11.36
CA ASP A 113 9.85 -10.34 -12.75
C ASP A 113 8.33 -10.58 -12.91
N PHE A 114 7.73 -11.30 -11.96
CA PHE A 114 6.29 -11.59 -11.99
C PHE A 114 5.44 -10.32 -11.96
N THR A 115 5.74 -9.39 -11.05
CA THR A 115 5.02 -8.10 -10.95
C THR A 115 5.11 -7.34 -12.26
N ARG A 116 6.29 -7.26 -12.88
CA ARG A 116 6.45 -6.63 -14.20
C ARG A 116 5.59 -7.29 -15.27
N ASP A 117 5.62 -8.63 -15.38
CA ASP A 117 4.87 -9.37 -16.39
C ASP A 117 3.35 -9.19 -16.22
N ARG A 118 2.88 -9.21 -14.98
CA ARG A 118 1.47 -8.94 -14.67
C ARG A 118 1.08 -7.49 -14.99
N THR A 119 1.94 -6.51 -14.67
CA THR A 119 1.72 -5.11 -15.05
C THR A 119 1.58 -4.95 -16.57
N LEU A 120 2.45 -5.58 -17.35
CA LEU A 120 2.36 -5.58 -18.80
C LEU A 120 1.09 -6.25 -19.34
N ALA A 121 0.59 -7.27 -18.64
CA ALA A 121 -0.65 -7.95 -18.99
C ALA A 121 -1.88 -7.09 -18.70
N ILE A 122 -1.99 -6.52 -17.50
CA ILE A 122 -3.14 -5.67 -17.12
C ILE A 122 -3.16 -4.33 -17.89
N ALA A 123 -2.01 -3.80 -18.29
CA ALA A 123 -1.91 -2.59 -19.11
C ALA A 123 -2.59 -2.72 -20.49
N LYS A 124 -2.87 -3.95 -20.93
CA LYS A 124 -3.58 -4.25 -22.18
C LYS A 124 -5.08 -4.47 -21.98
N ALA A 125 -5.57 -4.47 -20.72
CA ALA A 125 -6.97 -4.68 -20.44
C ALA A 125 -7.79 -3.42 -20.80
N PRO A 126 -8.89 -3.53 -21.54
CA PRO A 126 -9.64 -2.38 -22.06
C PRO A 126 -10.14 -1.39 -21.01
N ASN A 127 -10.39 -1.86 -19.80
CA ASN A 127 -10.86 -1.04 -18.67
C ASN A 127 -9.72 -0.42 -17.84
N LEU A 128 -8.46 -0.72 -18.14
CA LEU A 128 -7.30 -0.25 -17.40
C LEU A 128 -6.34 0.63 -18.23
N GLU A 129 -6.66 0.88 -19.51
CA GLU A 129 -5.87 1.75 -20.39
C GLU A 129 -5.66 3.16 -19.81
N ALA A 130 -6.65 3.69 -19.08
CA ALA A 130 -6.59 5.01 -18.46
C ALA A 130 -5.52 5.16 -17.36
N PHE A 131 -5.02 4.06 -16.81
CA PHE A 131 -3.99 4.09 -15.76
C PHE A 131 -2.60 4.43 -16.31
N HIS A 132 -2.34 4.23 -17.61
CA HIS A 132 -1.03 4.51 -18.23
C HIS A 132 0.15 3.97 -17.43
N PHE A 133 0.08 2.71 -17.02
CA PHE A 133 1.11 2.07 -16.21
C PHE A 133 2.53 2.28 -16.73
N GLN A 134 3.47 2.44 -15.82
CA GLN A 134 4.91 2.43 -16.09
C GLN A 134 5.49 1.16 -15.49
N PRO A 135 5.63 0.07 -16.28
CA PRO A 135 6.18 -1.18 -15.80
C PRO A 135 7.63 -1.01 -15.36
N ALA A 136 8.06 -1.85 -14.42
CA ALA A 136 9.45 -1.85 -13.97
C ALA A 136 10.44 -1.98 -15.14
N ASN A 137 11.50 -1.20 -15.11
CA ASN A 137 12.62 -1.28 -16.06
C ASN A 137 13.88 -1.94 -15.44
N LEU A 138 13.81 -2.28 -14.15
CA LEU A 138 14.76 -3.11 -13.44
C LEU A 138 14.00 -4.17 -12.65
N THR A 139 14.33 -5.44 -12.82
CA THR A 139 13.69 -6.54 -12.10
C THR A 139 14.68 -7.38 -11.32
N PHE A 140 14.20 -8.12 -10.33
CA PHE A 140 14.99 -9.02 -9.50
C PHE A 140 14.18 -10.29 -9.16
N GLN A 141 14.87 -11.38 -8.80
CA GLN A 141 14.24 -12.67 -8.52
C GLN A 141 14.24 -13.03 -7.03
N HIS A 142 15.25 -12.63 -6.26
CA HIS A 142 15.36 -12.99 -4.85
C HIS A 142 15.58 -11.78 -3.96
N LYS A 143 16.67 -11.07 -4.17
CA LYS A 143 17.07 -9.90 -3.38
C LYS A 143 17.86 -8.93 -4.24
N ILE A 144 17.64 -7.63 -3.99
CA ILE A 144 18.48 -6.55 -4.51
C ILE A 144 18.72 -5.54 -3.40
N THR A 145 19.87 -4.89 -3.39
CA THR A 145 20.16 -3.76 -2.50
C THR A 145 20.35 -2.51 -3.34
N ILE A 146 19.62 -1.44 -3.00
CA ILE A 146 19.74 -0.13 -3.62
C ILE A 146 20.38 0.84 -2.64
N TYR A 147 21.41 1.55 -3.06
CA TYR A 147 22.02 2.57 -2.24
C TYR A 147 21.44 3.95 -2.59
N VAL A 148 20.86 4.61 -1.58
CA VAL A 148 20.27 5.95 -1.69
C VAL A 148 21.12 6.89 -0.83
N GLY A 149 22.16 7.45 -1.43
CA GLY A 149 23.22 8.11 -0.67
C GLY A 149 23.96 7.11 0.22
N SER A 150 24.04 7.38 1.51
CA SER A 150 24.67 6.48 2.50
C SER A 150 23.76 5.32 2.97
N TYR A 151 22.45 5.36 2.65
CA TYR A 151 21.50 4.35 3.09
C TYR A 151 21.50 3.12 2.18
N ALA A 152 21.52 1.93 2.76
CA ALA A 152 21.25 0.67 2.07
C ALA A 152 19.76 0.31 2.22
N VAL A 153 19.06 0.15 1.11
CA VAL A 153 17.67 -0.32 1.07
C VAL A 153 17.66 -1.73 0.52
N GLU A 154 17.18 -2.67 1.30
CA GLU A 154 17.12 -4.07 0.94
C GLU A 154 15.73 -4.45 0.45
N ILE A 155 15.63 -5.01 -0.76
CA ILE A 155 14.38 -5.39 -1.40
C ILE A 155 14.40 -6.90 -1.60
N PHE A 156 13.36 -7.59 -1.10
CA PHE A 156 13.27 -9.03 -1.12
C PHE A 156 12.01 -9.50 -1.83
N PHE A 157 12.09 -10.58 -2.55
CA PHE A 157 10.91 -11.34 -2.96
C PHE A 157 10.47 -12.24 -1.80
N SER A 158 9.22 -12.08 -1.37
CA SER A 158 8.66 -12.82 -0.22
C SER A 158 8.13 -14.22 -0.57
N GLY A 159 8.17 -14.59 -1.85
CA GLY A 159 7.43 -15.75 -2.36
C GLY A 159 6.00 -15.37 -2.76
N LYS A 160 5.21 -16.35 -3.18
CA LYS A 160 3.79 -16.18 -3.46
C LYS A 160 3.04 -16.03 -2.13
N ALA A 161 2.54 -14.83 -1.83
CA ALA A 161 1.85 -14.53 -0.58
C ALA A 161 0.51 -13.81 -0.84
N HIS A 162 0.44 -12.48 -0.91
CA HIS A 162 -0.74 -11.75 -1.36
C HIS A 162 -0.95 -11.91 -2.87
N THR A 163 0.13 -11.78 -3.64
CA THR A 163 0.21 -12.11 -5.06
C THR A 163 1.31 -13.13 -5.32
N SER A 164 1.59 -13.44 -6.58
CA SER A 164 2.74 -14.29 -6.93
C SER A 164 4.05 -13.50 -7.08
N GLY A 165 4.05 -12.19 -6.85
CA GLY A 165 5.20 -11.32 -7.12
C GLY A 165 5.54 -10.32 -6.01
N ASP A 166 5.13 -10.58 -4.78
CA ASP A 166 5.23 -9.60 -3.71
C ASP A 166 6.68 -9.29 -3.29
N ALA A 167 7.00 -8.01 -3.22
CA ALA A 167 8.26 -7.50 -2.74
C ALA A 167 8.12 -6.80 -1.39
N LEU A 168 9.07 -7.05 -0.51
CA LEU A 168 9.25 -6.39 0.78
C LEU A 168 10.41 -5.41 0.67
N VAL A 169 10.28 -4.21 1.22
CA VAL A 169 11.33 -3.20 1.23
C VAL A 169 11.75 -2.89 2.65
N TYR A 170 12.92 -3.34 3.04
CA TYR A 170 13.47 -3.17 4.37
C TYR A 170 14.49 -2.02 4.42
N PHE A 171 14.37 -1.19 5.43
CA PHE A 171 15.24 -0.07 5.74
C PHE A 171 16.02 -0.39 7.03
N PRO A 172 17.22 -1.01 6.93
CA PRO A 172 17.96 -1.54 8.08
C PRO A 172 18.28 -0.48 9.12
N ASP A 173 18.74 0.70 8.70
CA ASP A 173 19.15 1.78 9.60
C ASP A 173 17.99 2.37 10.40
N GLN A 174 16.75 2.22 9.92
CA GLN A 174 15.54 2.73 10.56
C GLN A 174 14.73 1.65 11.27
N HIS A 175 15.09 0.37 11.12
CA HIS A 175 14.32 -0.78 11.60
C HIS A 175 12.87 -0.78 11.11
N VAL A 176 12.63 -0.32 9.86
CA VAL A 176 11.31 -0.19 9.24
C VAL A 176 11.24 -1.09 8.01
N ILE A 177 10.05 -1.67 7.78
CA ILE A 177 9.75 -2.42 6.57
C ILE A 177 8.48 -1.88 5.90
N ALA A 178 8.52 -1.65 4.57
CA ALA A 178 7.33 -1.42 3.75
C ALA A 178 6.93 -2.75 3.11
N MET A 179 5.67 -3.13 3.27
CA MET A 179 5.22 -4.48 3.01
C MET A 179 4.16 -4.59 1.90
N GLY A 180 3.67 -3.46 1.37
CA GLY A 180 2.49 -3.51 0.52
C GLY A 180 1.37 -4.29 1.20
N ASP A 181 0.61 -5.04 0.44
CA ASP A 181 -0.54 -5.79 0.95
C ASP A 181 -0.20 -7.11 1.64
N LEU A 182 1.11 -7.40 1.81
CA LEU A 182 1.51 -8.46 2.72
C LEU A 182 1.19 -8.14 4.18
N PHE A 183 0.95 -6.88 4.49
CA PHE A 183 0.47 -6.44 5.79
C PHE A 183 -0.64 -5.40 5.64
N LEU A 184 -1.78 -5.66 6.26
CA LEU A 184 -2.88 -4.72 6.42
C LEU A 184 -3.20 -4.55 7.91
N ASN A 185 -2.94 -3.36 8.43
CA ASN A 185 -3.08 -3.13 9.86
C ASN A 185 -4.55 -3.17 10.29
N ARG A 186 -4.94 -4.22 11.04
CA ARG A 186 -6.31 -4.47 11.52
C ARG A 186 -7.35 -4.46 10.39
N SER A 187 -7.03 -5.17 9.31
CA SER A 187 -7.93 -5.31 8.18
C SER A 187 -7.83 -6.69 7.56
N CYS A 188 -8.94 -7.18 7.02
CA CYS A 188 -8.96 -8.38 6.21
C CYS A 188 -8.37 -8.07 4.83
N PRO A 189 -7.43 -8.88 4.33
CA PRO A 189 -6.89 -8.73 2.98
C PRO A 189 -7.82 -9.32 1.92
N ALA A 190 -7.66 -8.92 0.66
CA ALA A 190 -8.07 -9.73 -0.48
C ALA A 190 -7.08 -10.90 -0.67
N MET A 191 -7.58 -12.11 -0.95
CA MET A 191 -6.75 -13.33 -0.97
C MET A 191 -6.87 -14.17 -2.25
N ASP A 192 -7.34 -13.57 -3.36
CA ASP A 192 -7.71 -14.31 -4.56
C ASP A 192 -6.52 -14.86 -5.35
N ASP A 193 -5.38 -14.16 -5.33
CA ASP A 193 -4.23 -14.41 -6.20
C ASP A 193 -3.02 -15.02 -5.44
N GLY A 194 -3.16 -15.17 -4.13
CA GLY A 194 -2.07 -15.51 -3.22
C GLY A 194 -1.99 -16.97 -2.80
N SER A 195 -1.28 -17.18 -1.69
CA SER A 195 -1.18 -18.43 -0.96
C SER A 195 -1.14 -18.14 0.53
N ALA A 196 -2.21 -18.46 1.24
CA ALA A 196 -2.31 -18.23 2.68
C ALA A 196 -1.17 -18.89 3.47
N GLU A 197 -0.82 -20.13 3.13
CA GLU A 197 0.26 -20.88 3.76
C GLU A 197 1.62 -20.18 3.59
N ASN A 198 1.98 -19.83 2.35
CA ASN A 198 3.23 -19.13 2.07
C ASN A 198 3.24 -17.71 2.66
N TRP A 199 2.07 -17.05 2.73
CA TRP A 199 1.94 -15.74 3.36
C TRP A 199 2.28 -15.79 4.85
N ILE A 200 1.75 -16.79 5.57
CA ILE A 200 2.09 -17.02 6.98
C ILE A 200 3.60 -17.26 7.12
N HIS A 201 4.22 -18.08 6.26
CA HIS A 201 5.67 -18.31 6.27
C HIS A 201 6.48 -17.03 5.99
N ALA A 202 6.06 -16.20 5.04
CA ALA A 202 6.71 -14.93 4.75
C ALA A 202 6.68 -13.99 5.97
N LEU A 203 5.53 -13.91 6.65
CA LEU A 203 5.38 -13.11 7.87
C LEU A 203 6.22 -13.67 9.03
N ASP A 204 6.30 -14.99 9.17
CA ASP A 204 7.16 -15.64 10.15
C ASP A 204 8.64 -15.30 9.95
N GLN A 205 9.10 -15.26 8.70
CA GLN A 205 10.48 -14.85 8.37
C GLN A 205 10.72 -13.38 8.70
N VAL A 206 9.82 -12.49 8.28
CA VAL A 206 9.88 -11.05 8.55
C VAL A 206 9.93 -10.77 10.06
N LEU A 207 9.17 -11.50 10.85
CA LEU A 207 9.15 -11.39 12.31
C LEU A 207 10.46 -11.83 12.98
N GLN A 208 11.41 -12.44 12.29
CA GLN A 208 12.77 -12.69 12.82
C GLN A 208 13.70 -11.47 12.69
N TRP A 209 13.32 -10.47 11.87
CA TRP A 209 14.16 -9.31 11.68
C TRP A 209 13.97 -8.26 12.80
N PRO A 210 14.95 -7.37 13.01
CA PRO A 210 14.85 -6.31 14.02
C PRO A 210 13.96 -5.18 13.51
N ILE A 211 12.64 -5.43 13.43
CA ILE A 211 11.64 -4.48 12.94
C ILE A 211 10.98 -3.80 14.13
N GLU A 212 10.90 -2.46 14.09
CA GLU A 212 10.14 -1.65 15.03
C GLU A 212 8.80 -1.24 14.44
N SER A 213 8.78 -0.89 13.14
CA SER A 213 7.58 -0.43 12.43
C SER A 213 7.43 -1.11 11.08
N ALA A 214 6.18 -1.41 10.70
CA ALA A 214 5.79 -1.94 9.40
C ALA A 214 4.78 -1.00 8.72
N VAL A 215 5.11 -0.58 7.49
CA VAL A 215 4.19 0.23 6.68
C VAL A 215 3.33 -0.72 5.84
N PRO A 216 2.01 -0.75 6.09
CA PRO A 216 1.08 -1.59 5.34
C PRO A 216 0.77 -0.96 3.97
N GLY A 217 0.20 -1.77 3.07
CA GLY A 217 -0.34 -1.26 1.81
C GLY A 217 -1.46 -0.27 2.01
N HIS A 218 -2.30 -0.49 3.02
CA HIS A 218 -3.40 0.41 3.36
C HIS A 218 -3.47 0.65 4.88
N PHE A 219 -4.05 1.78 5.27
CA PHE A 219 -4.29 2.21 6.66
C PHE A 219 -3.01 2.62 7.41
N GLU A 220 -3.09 2.68 8.73
CA GLU A 220 -2.06 3.24 9.60
C GLU A 220 -0.82 2.35 9.70
N VAL A 221 0.34 2.98 9.83
CA VAL A 221 1.61 2.30 10.14
C VAL A 221 1.44 1.45 11.40
N GLY A 222 1.86 0.21 11.31
CA GLY A 222 1.80 -0.74 12.42
C GLY A 222 3.14 -0.91 13.11
N THR A 223 3.07 -1.43 14.33
CA THR A 223 4.19 -1.91 15.10
C THR A 223 4.50 -3.38 14.77
N ARG A 224 5.62 -3.89 15.27
CA ARG A 224 5.91 -5.34 15.27
C ARG A 224 4.76 -6.17 15.88
N ALA A 225 4.11 -5.67 16.93
CA ALA A 225 2.99 -6.38 17.57
C ALA A 225 1.74 -6.42 16.68
N ASP A 226 1.47 -5.34 15.92
CA ASP A 226 0.38 -5.32 14.94
C ASP A 226 0.66 -6.30 13.79
N LEU A 227 1.90 -6.39 13.32
CA LEU A 227 2.33 -7.36 12.31
C LEU A 227 2.16 -8.80 12.82
N GLN A 228 2.59 -9.09 14.05
CA GLN A 228 2.38 -10.38 14.69
C GLN A 228 0.89 -10.73 14.76
N ARG A 229 0.04 -9.77 15.13
CA ARG A 229 -1.40 -9.97 15.21
C ARG A 229 -2.04 -10.29 13.85
N PHE A 230 -1.58 -9.63 12.78
CA PHE A 230 -2.02 -9.92 11.43
C PHE A 230 -1.60 -11.33 10.98
N ARG A 231 -0.36 -11.72 11.27
CA ARG A 231 0.13 -13.08 11.05
C ARG A 231 -0.71 -14.13 11.82
N ASP A 232 -1.03 -13.85 13.08
CA ASP A 232 -1.85 -14.74 13.91
C ASP A 232 -3.27 -14.85 13.35
N TYR A 233 -3.84 -13.77 12.83
CA TYR A 233 -5.12 -13.77 12.13
C TYR A 233 -5.12 -14.75 10.95
N LEU A 234 -4.14 -14.66 10.05
CA LEU A 234 -4.05 -15.55 8.90
C LEU A 234 -3.87 -17.01 9.35
N ASN A 235 -3.04 -17.25 10.34
CA ASN A 235 -2.77 -18.58 10.85
C ASN A 235 -3.99 -19.20 11.56
N ASP A 236 -4.69 -18.45 12.39
CA ASP A 236 -5.90 -18.91 13.07
C ASP A 236 -6.98 -19.29 12.05
N LEU A 237 -7.18 -18.45 11.03
CA LEU A 237 -8.15 -18.73 9.96
C LEU A 237 -7.76 -19.94 9.12
N TYR A 238 -6.48 -20.03 8.70
CA TYR A 238 -5.95 -21.15 7.93
C TYR A 238 -6.14 -22.47 8.65
N ASN A 239 -5.80 -22.52 9.94
CA ASN A 239 -5.93 -23.72 10.76
C ASN A 239 -7.40 -24.13 10.94
N GLN A 240 -8.32 -23.19 11.17
CA GLN A 240 -9.75 -23.48 11.29
C GLN A 240 -10.31 -24.08 9.99
N VAL A 241 -10.05 -23.42 8.84
CA VAL A 241 -10.51 -23.89 7.54
C VAL A 241 -9.96 -25.28 7.21
N THR A 242 -8.66 -25.49 7.48
CA THR A 242 -8.01 -26.80 7.25
C THR A 242 -8.63 -27.90 8.11
N ALA A 243 -8.84 -27.64 9.42
CA ALA A 243 -9.42 -28.63 10.33
C ALA A 243 -10.89 -28.97 10.00
N MET A 244 -11.72 -27.98 9.66
CA MET A 244 -13.11 -28.17 9.28
C MET A 244 -13.19 -28.97 7.97
N ARG A 245 -12.34 -28.64 7.00
CA ARG A 245 -12.28 -29.38 5.74
C ARG A 245 -11.85 -30.83 5.91
N GLN A 246 -10.88 -31.13 6.77
CA GLN A 246 -10.47 -32.49 7.10
C GLN A 246 -11.62 -33.31 7.74
N LYS A 247 -12.57 -32.64 8.39
CA LYS A 247 -13.81 -33.27 8.89
C LYS A 247 -14.91 -33.43 7.83
N GLY A 248 -14.67 -33.01 6.59
CA GLY A 248 -15.61 -33.11 5.48
C GLY A 248 -16.65 -31.98 5.44
N GLU A 249 -16.45 -30.87 6.18
CA GLU A 249 -17.34 -29.73 6.12
C GLU A 249 -17.31 -29.04 4.75
N THR A 250 -18.48 -28.66 4.25
CA THR A 250 -18.62 -27.90 3.01
C THR A 250 -18.16 -26.46 3.19
N LEU A 251 -17.89 -25.77 2.08
CA LEU A 251 -17.53 -24.34 2.13
C LEU A 251 -18.58 -23.49 2.87
N ASP A 252 -19.87 -23.76 2.63
CA ASP A 252 -20.97 -23.02 3.29
C ASP A 252 -20.99 -23.24 4.80
N GLN A 253 -20.73 -24.49 5.24
CA GLN A 253 -20.59 -24.81 6.67
C GLN A 253 -19.38 -24.11 7.28
N ILE A 254 -18.23 -24.11 6.58
CA ILE A 254 -17.02 -23.44 7.05
C ILE A 254 -17.26 -21.94 7.20
N ARG A 255 -17.86 -21.27 6.19
CA ARG A 255 -18.19 -19.84 6.27
C ARG A 255 -19.07 -19.45 7.45
N GLN A 256 -19.97 -20.36 7.88
CA GLN A 256 -20.87 -20.15 9.01
C GLN A 256 -20.23 -20.45 10.36
N ASN A 257 -19.24 -21.36 10.39
CA ASN A 257 -18.68 -21.93 11.62
C ASN A 257 -17.29 -21.38 11.99
N ILE A 258 -16.68 -20.52 11.17
CA ILE A 258 -15.40 -19.89 11.54
C ILE A 258 -15.56 -18.95 12.74
N HIS A 259 -14.62 -18.99 13.66
CA HIS A 259 -14.61 -18.18 14.89
C HIS A 259 -13.48 -17.15 14.83
N MET A 260 -13.84 -15.91 14.49
CA MET A 260 -12.90 -14.81 14.31
C MET A 260 -13.18 -13.63 15.28
N GLU A 261 -13.87 -13.87 16.38
CA GLU A 261 -14.25 -12.86 17.38
C GLU A 261 -13.05 -12.14 17.98
N LYS A 262 -11.92 -12.85 18.12
CA LYS A 262 -10.62 -12.28 18.52
C LYS A 262 -10.15 -11.12 17.62
N TYR A 263 -10.65 -11.09 16.38
CA TYR A 263 -10.30 -10.11 15.34
C TYR A 263 -11.49 -9.23 14.94
N SER A 264 -12.49 -9.09 15.84
CA SER A 264 -13.73 -8.32 15.61
C SER A 264 -13.49 -6.84 15.31
N ASP A 265 -12.31 -6.31 15.64
CA ASP A 265 -11.87 -4.95 15.31
C ASP A 265 -11.20 -4.84 13.92
N PHE A 266 -11.07 -5.95 13.18
CA PHE A 266 -10.54 -5.91 11.81
C PHE A 266 -11.61 -5.34 10.87
N ARG A 267 -11.19 -4.40 10.02
CA ARG A 267 -12.03 -3.85 8.95
C ARG A 267 -12.33 -4.95 7.94
N GLN A 268 -13.57 -4.99 7.46
CA GLN A 268 -14.02 -5.94 6.45
C GLN A 268 -14.62 -5.16 5.29
N TYR A 269 -14.26 -5.54 4.07
CA TYR A 269 -14.65 -4.86 2.83
C TYR A 269 -15.33 -5.84 1.87
N PRO A 270 -16.65 -6.10 2.00
CA PRO A 270 -17.37 -7.06 1.16
C PRO A 270 -17.28 -6.75 -0.34
N LYS A 271 -17.20 -5.46 -0.70
CA LYS A 271 -17.05 -5.02 -2.10
C LYS A 271 -15.76 -5.52 -2.75
N TYR A 272 -14.72 -5.79 -1.95
CA TYR A 272 -13.41 -6.26 -2.40
C TYR A 272 -13.15 -7.73 -2.01
N GLU A 273 -14.22 -8.48 -1.67
CA GLU A 273 -14.10 -9.88 -1.21
C GLU A 273 -13.09 -10.04 -0.05
N ALA A 274 -13.02 -9.06 0.82
CA ALA A 274 -12.10 -8.98 1.95
C ALA A 274 -12.87 -9.04 3.28
N THR A 275 -13.55 -10.15 3.52
CA THR A 275 -14.19 -10.49 4.79
C THR A 275 -13.60 -11.78 5.36
N PHE A 276 -13.89 -12.08 6.61
CA PHE A 276 -13.50 -13.38 7.19
C PHE A 276 -14.03 -14.57 6.37
N ALA A 277 -15.28 -14.48 5.93
CA ALA A 277 -15.93 -15.54 5.14
C ALA A 277 -15.32 -15.67 3.73
N ASP A 278 -14.94 -14.55 3.10
CA ASP A 278 -14.28 -14.56 1.80
C ASP A 278 -12.88 -15.14 1.90
N ASN A 279 -12.12 -14.74 2.92
CA ASN A 279 -10.79 -15.26 3.19
C ASN A 279 -10.82 -16.76 3.52
N ALA A 280 -11.82 -17.22 4.27
CA ALA A 280 -12.03 -18.65 4.48
C ALA A 280 -12.31 -19.40 3.16
N ALA A 281 -13.10 -18.78 2.27
CA ALA A 281 -13.38 -19.36 0.96
C ALA A 281 -12.14 -19.43 0.06
N SER A 282 -11.31 -18.41 0.08
CA SER A 282 -10.04 -18.38 -0.65
C SER A 282 -9.09 -19.46 -0.14
N ILE A 283 -8.93 -19.60 1.17
CA ILE A 283 -8.13 -20.67 1.78
C ILE A 283 -8.69 -22.06 1.39
N TYR A 284 -10.02 -22.26 1.48
CA TYR A 284 -10.65 -23.51 1.11
C TYR A 284 -10.34 -23.93 -0.34
N LYS A 285 -10.38 -22.97 -1.28
CA LYS A 285 -10.02 -23.20 -2.69
C LYS A 285 -8.53 -23.53 -2.84
N GLN A 286 -7.64 -22.81 -2.14
CA GLN A 286 -6.18 -23.00 -2.21
C GLN A 286 -5.73 -24.38 -1.72
N LEU A 287 -6.45 -24.97 -0.78
CA LEU A 287 -6.19 -26.34 -0.31
C LEU A 287 -6.45 -27.44 -1.37
N GLY A 288 -7.00 -27.12 -2.55
CA GLY A 288 -7.22 -28.05 -3.66
C GLY A 288 -8.44 -28.96 -3.48
N PRO A 289 -8.61 -30.08 -4.18
CA PRO A 289 -9.70 -31.03 -4.00
C PRO A 289 -9.71 -31.65 -2.60
N SER A 290 -10.89 -31.93 -2.03
CA SER A 290 -10.98 -32.68 -0.77
C SER A 290 -10.36 -34.06 -0.93
N PRO A 291 -9.66 -34.58 0.10
CA PRO A 291 -9.06 -35.90 0.08
C PRO A 291 -10.10 -37.03 -0.09
#